data_f9358c4ede6e6cc7a0ff655ef8c6605f
#
_entry.id   f9358c4ede6e6cc7a0ff655ef8c6605f
#
_cell.length_a   1.000
_cell.length_b   1.000
_cell.length_c   1.000
_cell.angle_alpha   90.00
_cell.angle_beta   90.00
_cell.angle_gamma   90.00
#
_symmetry.space_group_name_H-M   'P 1'
#
loop_
_entity.id
_entity.type
_entity.pdbx_description
1 polymer ?
#
loop_
_entity_poly.entity_id
_entity_poly.type
_entity_poly.pdbx_seq_one_letter_code
_entity_poly.pdbx_strand_id
1 'polypeptide(L)'
;MPTTEERLSFTVPDKGKVSGVYARPARAFATIVVAHGAGAGMDHPFMSGFTRAMNDEGAATLRFNFPYIERGSRSTDRAPVAIDAWLAAFEAAASRAKAGERVWASGKSFGGRMASMAVAEGMPAAGLVFLGYPLHPPGKPERVRDEHLYGIGVPMLFIEGTRDPFATAEVLDPVLAKLGDRATLYPVEGGGHSFETRGAKRDPREVAAELAPVAAAFMHEHASP
;
A
#
# COMPACT_ATOMS: atom_id res chain seq x y z
N MET A 1 -10.34 -20.37 2.71
CA MET A 1 -11.00 -20.79 1.45
C MET A 1 -9.95 -21.00 0.38
N PRO A 2 -10.17 -21.83 -0.67
CA PRO A 2 -9.18 -21.96 -1.73
C PRO A 2 -8.96 -20.61 -2.41
N THR A 3 -7.70 -20.22 -2.53
CA THR A 3 -7.26 -19.00 -3.21
C THR A 3 -6.56 -19.41 -4.49
N THR A 4 -6.97 -18.83 -5.61
CA THR A 4 -6.25 -18.98 -6.88
C THR A 4 -5.16 -17.91 -6.97
N GLU A 5 -3.96 -18.30 -7.38
CA GLU A 5 -2.85 -17.36 -7.61
C GLU A 5 -2.42 -17.40 -9.09
N GLU A 6 -2.23 -16.25 -9.67
CA GLU A 6 -1.81 -16.06 -11.07
C GLU A 6 -0.64 -15.07 -11.12
N ARG A 7 0.47 -15.47 -11.76
CA ARG A 7 1.53 -14.52 -12.12
C ARG A 7 1.15 -13.77 -13.38
N LEU A 8 1.26 -12.45 -13.32
CA LEU A 8 0.91 -11.55 -14.40
C LEU A 8 2.14 -10.81 -14.92
N SER A 9 1.99 -10.29 -16.14
CA SER A 9 2.85 -9.24 -16.64
C SER A 9 1.98 -8.19 -17.33
N PHE A 10 2.21 -6.92 -17.01
CA PHE A 10 1.51 -5.79 -17.63
C PHE A 10 2.47 -4.68 -18.02
N THR A 11 2.09 -3.88 -19.00
CA THR A 11 2.97 -2.87 -19.59
C THR A 11 2.82 -1.54 -18.86
N VAL A 12 3.95 -0.95 -18.46
CA VAL A 12 4.04 0.44 -18.02
C VAL A 12 4.53 1.26 -19.22
N PRO A 13 3.81 2.34 -19.60
CA PRO A 13 4.18 3.16 -20.75
C PRO A 13 5.65 3.58 -20.71
N ASP A 14 6.35 3.46 -21.82
CA ASP A 14 7.77 3.81 -22.00
C ASP A 14 8.77 3.11 -21.07
N LYS A 15 8.31 2.18 -20.21
CA LYS A 15 9.14 1.47 -19.22
C LYS A 15 9.16 -0.05 -19.41
N GLY A 16 8.34 -0.56 -20.32
CA GLY A 16 8.26 -1.98 -20.61
C GLY A 16 7.34 -2.74 -19.65
N LYS A 17 7.56 -4.05 -19.58
CA LYS A 17 6.73 -4.93 -18.77
C LYS A 17 7.23 -5.00 -17.33
N VAL A 18 6.27 -5.08 -16.41
CA VAL A 18 6.50 -5.36 -15.00
C VAL A 18 5.73 -6.60 -14.57
N SER A 19 6.26 -7.27 -13.56
CA SER A 19 5.67 -8.48 -13.00
C SER A 19 4.67 -8.17 -11.92
N GLY A 20 3.62 -9.00 -11.82
CA GLY A 20 2.66 -8.95 -10.72
C GLY A 20 2.22 -10.36 -10.32
N VAL A 21 1.61 -10.45 -9.15
CA VAL A 21 0.95 -11.66 -8.66
C VAL A 21 -0.46 -11.26 -8.21
N TYR A 22 -1.44 -11.81 -8.88
CA TYR A 22 -2.84 -11.68 -8.52
C TYR A 22 -3.28 -12.92 -7.76
N ALA A 23 -3.93 -12.73 -6.61
CA ALA A 23 -4.46 -13.82 -5.82
C ALA A 23 -5.91 -13.50 -5.43
N ARG A 24 -6.81 -14.49 -5.61
CA ARG A 24 -8.24 -14.28 -5.38
C ARG A 24 -8.84 -15.43 -4.59
N PRO A 25 -9.40 -15.17 -3.38
CA PRO A 25 -10.27 -16.12 -2.69
C PRO A 25 -11.59 -16.30 -3.44
N ALA A 26 -12.21 -17.46 -3.28
CA ALA A 26 -13.46 -17.82 -4.00
C ALA A 26 -14.57 -16.77 -3.86
N ARG A 27 -14.65 -16.11 -2.70
CA ARG A 27 -15.59 -15.02 -2.42
C ARG A 27 -14.82 -13.81 -1.94
N ALA A 28 -14.33 -13.00 -2.89
CA ALA A 28 -13.71 -11.73 -2.54
C ALA A 28 -14.77 -10.64 -2.38
N PHE A 29 -14.64 -9.83 -1.30
CA PHE A 29 -15.50 -8.67 -1.08
C PHE A 29 -14.97 -7.41 -1.75
N ALA A 30 -13.68 -7.36 -1.98
CA ALA A 30 -12.97 -6.27 -2.64
C ALA A 30 -11.66 -6.77 -3.26
N THR A 31 -11.05 -5.95 -4.10
CA THR A 31 -9.67 -6.15 -4.57
C THR A 31 -8.77 -5.04 -4.01
N ILE A 32 -7.55 -5.39 -3.57
CA ILE A 32 -6.55 -4.43 -3.11
C ILE A 32 -5.23 -4.60 -3.88
N VAL A 33 -4.76 -3.51 -4.48
CA VAL A 33 -3.45 -3.44 -5.12
C VAL A 33 -2.41 -3.05 -4.08
N VAL A 34 -1.28 -3.76 -4.03
CA VAL A 34 -0.28 -3.59 -2.96
C VAL A 34 1.11 -3.39 -3.55
N ALA A 35 1.72 -2.23 -3.29
CA ALA A 35 3.06 -1.90 -3.76
C ALA A 35 4.11 -2.01 -2.66
N HIS A 36 5.29 -2.48 -3.03
CA HIS A 36 6.43 -2.65 -2.13
C HIS A 36 7.14 -1.32 -1.79
N GLY A 37 7.90 -1.31 -0.70
CA GLY A 37 8.77 -0.21 -0.30
C GLY A 37 10.03 -0.09 -1.16
N ALA A 38 10.79 0.99 -0.95
CA ALA A 38 12.06 1.21 -1.62
C ALA A 38 13.06 0.07 -1.35
N GLY A 39 13.76 -0.39 -2.40
CA GLY A 39 14.76 -1.46 -2.30
C GLY A 39 14.21 -2.87 -2.09
N ALA A 40 12.90 -3.03 -1.98
CA ALA A 40 12.22 -4.32 -1.93
C ALA A 40 11.65 -4.69 -3.30
N GLY A 41 11.08 -5.86 -3.43
CA GLY A 41 10.27 -6.28 -4.56
C GLY A 41 8.95 -6.86 -4.08
N MET A 42 8.06 -7.19 -5.01
CA MET A 42 6.75 -7.78 -4.69
C MET A 42 6.83 -9.11 -3.93
N ASP A 43 7.93 -9.86 -4.07
CA ASP A 43 8.15 -11.14 -3.39
C ASP A 43 8.88 -10.99 -2.04
N HIS A 44 9.13 -9.75 -1.57
CA HIS A 44 9.64 -9.53 -0.22
C HIS A 44 8.73 -10.19 0.83
N PRO A 45 9.28 -10.83 1.89
CA PRO A 45 8.49 -11.55 2.89
C PRO A 45 7.33 -10.75 3.48
N PHE A 46 7.54 -9.48 3.78
CA PHE A 46 6.49 -8.58 4.26
C PHE A 46 5.32 -8.46 3.25
N MET A 47 5.63 -8.26 1.96
CA MET A 47 4.61 -8.11 0.92
C MET A 47 3.79 -9.36 0.72
N SER A 48 4.47 -10.53 0.64
CA SER A 48 3.81 -11.83 0.50
C SER A 48 3.01 -12.22 1.75
N GLY A 49 3.49 -11.87 2.95
CA GLY A 49 2.77 -12.09 4.21
C GLY A 49 1.49 -11.27 4.26
N PHE A 50 1.57 -9.97 4.00
CA PHE A 50 0.41 -9.09 4.00
C PHE A 50 -0.64 -9.52 2.98
N THR A 51 -0.25 -9.74 1.71
CA THR A 51 -1.22 -10.10 0.67
C THR A 51 -1.86 -11.45 0.91
N ARG A 52 -1.11 -12.45 1.44
CA ARG A 52 -1.69 -13.73 1.82
C ARG A 52 -2.73 -13.58 2.93
N ALA A 53 -2.39 -12.83 3.97
CA ALA A 53 -3.33 -12.59 5.07
C ALA A 53 -4.57 -11.80 4.60
N MET A 54 -4.42 -10.81 3.70
CA MET A 54 -5.58 -10.15 3.07
C MET A 54 -6.47 -11.12 2.28
N ASN A 55 -5.88 -12.14 1.62
CA ASN A 55 -6.68 -13.19 0.98
C ASN A 55 -7.43 -14.06 2.02
N ASP A 56 -6.82 -14.34 3.16
CA ASP A 56 -7.47 -15.08 4.26
C ASP A 56 -8.62 -14.26 4.87
N GLU A 57 -8.50 -12.92 4.91
CA GLU A 57 -9.58 -11.98 5.27
C GLU A 57 -10.64 -11.80 4.16
N GLY A 58 -10.47 -12.42 3.01
CA GLY A 58 -11.45 -12.41 1.93
C GLY A 58 -11.31 -11.27 0.92
N ALA A 59 -10.19 -10.57 0.87
CA ALA A 59 -9.89 -9.61 -0.19
C ALA A 59 -9.06 -10.27 -1.31
N ALA A 60 -9.36 -9.99 -2.57
CA ALA A 60 -8.45 -10.29 -3.67
C ALA A 60 -7.26 -9.31 -3.64
N THR A 61 -6.08 -9.76 -4.03
CA THR A 61 -4.87 -8.94 -3.98
C THR A 61 -4.13 -8.94 -5.31
N LEU A 62 -3.51 -7.80 -5.67
CA LEU A 62 -2.49 -7.72 -6.71
C LEU A 62 -1.25 -7.05 -6.10
N ARG A 63 -0.14 -7.79 -5.97
CA ARG A 63 1.16 -7.20 -5.67
C ARG A 63 2.01 -7.14 -6.94
N PHE A 64 2.82 -6.10 -7.10
CA PHE A 64 3.60 -5.88 -8.32
C PHE A 64 4.97 -5.29 -8.06
N ASN A 65 5.87 -5.40 -9.05
CA ASN A 65 7.16 -4.73 -9.06
C ASN A 65 7.08 -3.37 -9.73
N PHE A 66 7.75 -2.37 -9.15
CA PHE A 66 8.06 -1.14 -9.89
C PHE A 66 9.12 -1.39 -10.97
N PRO A 67 9.13 -0.60 -12.06
CA PRO A 67 10.07 -0.80 -13.18
C PRO A 67 11.54 -0.85 -12.78
N TYR A 68 11.96 -0.13 -11.74
CA TYR A 68 13.35 -0.17 -11.28
C TYR A 68 13.76 -1.56 -10.75
N ILE A 69 12.85 -2.31 -10.15
CA ILE A 69 13.12 -3.68 -9.68
C ILE A 69 13.32 -4.62 -10.88
N GLU A 70 12.50 -4.50 -11.91
CA GLU A 70 12.64 -5.32 -13.13
C GLU A 70 13.98 -5.07 -13.83
N ARG A 71 14.53 -3.86 -13.71
CA ARG A 71 15.86 -3.51 -14.23
C ARG A 71 17.01 -3.90 -13.30
N GLY A 72 16.72 -4.53 -12.15
CA GLY A 72 17.75 -4.88 -11.15
C GLY A 72 18.35 -3.68 -10.42
N SER A 73 17.72 -2.51 -10.48
CA SER A 73 18.19 -1.29 -9.79
C SER A 73 17.77 -1.30 -8.32
N ARG A 74 18.64 -0.71 -7.47
CA ARG A 74 18.29 -0.43 -6.07
C ARG A 74 17.72 0.98 -5.88
N SER A 75 17.94 1.87 -6.85
CA SER A 75 17.41 3.23 -6.82
C SER A 75 15.99 3.24 -7.34
N THR A 76 15.08 3.81 -6.55
CA THR A 76 13.67 3.94 -6.92
C THR A 76 13.48 4.77 -8.20
N ASP A 77 12.42 4.49 -8.93
CA ASP A 77 11.98 5.35 -10.00
C ASP A 77 11.57 6.74 -9.48
N ARG A 78 11.62 7.74 -10.37
CA ARG A 78 11.02 9.05 -10.09
C ARG A 78 9.50 8.92 -10.00
N ALA A 79 8.86 9.84 -9.27
CA ALA A 79 7.42 9.78 -9.02
C ALA A 79 6.57 9.57 -10.29
N PRO A 80 6.76 10.27 -11.41
CA PRO A 80 5.93 10.01 -12.59
C PRO A 80 5.96 8.56 -13.08
N VAL A 81 7.15 7.94 -13.13
CA VAL A 81 7.31 6.53 -13.55
C VAL A 81 6.64 5.56 -12.57
N ALA A 82 6.73 5.85 -11.28
CA ALA A 82 6.10 5.02 -10.25
C ALA A 82 4.57 5.20 -10.26
N ILE A 83 4.07 6.38 -10.58
CA ILE A 83 2.64 6.65 -10.77
C ILE A 83 2.12 5.90 -11.99
N ASP A 84 2.83 5.95 -13.13
CA ASP A 84 2.46 5.17 -14.33
C ASP A 84 2.39 3.67 -14.02
N ALA A 85 3.33 3.15 -13.22
CA ALA A 85 3.31 1.76 -12.79
C ALA A 85 2.10 1.45 -11.88
N TRP A 86 1.71 2.38 -11.01
CA TRP A 86 0.50 2.28 -10.19
C TRP A 86 -0.77 2.24 -11.04
N LEU A 87 -0.89 3.14 -12.03
CA LEU A 87 -2.04 3.18 -12.93
C LEU A 87 -2.18 1.87 -13.71
N ALA A 88 -1.07 1.35 -14.26
CA ALA A 88 -1.07 0.08 -14.97
C ALA A 88 -1.43 -1.12 -14.08
N ALA A 89 -0.91 -1.16 -12.83
CA ALA A 89 -1.26 -2.19 -11.87
C ALA A 89 -2.72 -2.11 -11.42
N PHE A 90 -3.21 -0.90 -11.20
CA PHE A 90 -4.59 -0.66 -10.82
C PHE A 90 -5.56 -1.10 -11.93
N GLU A 91 -5.29 -0.77 -13.19
CA GLU A 91 -6.07 -1.21 -14.35
C GLU A 91 -6.06 -2.75 -14.47
N ALA A 92 -4.88 -3.38 -14.30
CA ALA A 92 -4.75 -4.83 -14.32
C ALA A 92 -5.57 -5.52 -13.21
N ALA A 93 -5.71 -4.89 -12.04
CA ALA A 93 -6.54 -5.37 -10.96
C ALA A 93 -8.03 -5.12 -11.24
N ALA A 94 -8.38 -3.91 -11.69
CA ALA A 94 -9.76 -3.52 -11.99
C ALA A 94 -10.38 -4.39 -13.08
N SER A 95 -9.62 -4.76 -14.11
CA SER A 95 -10.06 -5.68 -15.17
C SER A 95 -10.38 -7.11 -14.66
N ARG A 96 -9.92 -7.48 -13.48
CA ARG A 96 -10.14 -8.78 -12.81
C ARG A 96 -11.17 -8.71 -11.68
N ALA A 97 -11.51 -7.53 -11.23
CA ALA A 97 -12.55 -7.31 -10.25
C ALA A 97 -13.91 -7.67 -10.84
N LYS A 98 -14.81 -8.21 -10.01
CA LYS A 98 -16.19 -8.47 -10.43
C LYS A 98 -16.99 -7.17 -10.53
N ALA A 99 -18.07 -7.20 -11.29
CA ALA A 99 -18.97 -6.05 -11.38
C ALA A 99 -19.41 -5.57 -9.99
N GLY A 100 -19.25 -4.29 -9.72
CA GLY A 100 -19.55 -3.67 -8.43
C GLY A 100 -18.51 -3.87 -7.33
N GLU A 101 -17.44 -4.64 -7.59
CA GLU A 101 -16.37 -4.85 -6.63
C GLU A 101 -15.43 -3.62 -6.58
N ARG A 102 -15.18 -3.12 -5.39
CA ARG A 102 -14.31 -1.96 -5.17
C ARG A 102 -12.84 -2.35 -5.25
N VAL A 103 -12.04 -1.49 -5.87
CA VAL A 103 -10.58 -1.66 -5.96
C VAL A 103 -9.90 -0.62 -5.07
N TRP A 104 -9.09 -1.10 -4.14
CA TRP A 104 -8.35 -0.33 -3.15
C TRP A 104 -6.87 -0.26 -3.52
N ALA A 105 -6.17 0.72 -2.99
CA ALA A 105 -4.72 0.83 -3.13
C ALA A 105 -4.03 0.79 -1.77
N SER A 106 -2.93 0.04 -1.67
CA SER A 106 -2.11 -0.08 -0.47
C SER A 106 -0.64 -0.08 -0.82
N GLY A 107 0.20 0.29 0.11
CA GLY A 107 1.63 0.15 -0.12
C GLY A 107 2.46 0.40 1.13
N LYS A 108 3.60 -0.28 1.14
CA LYS A 108 4.64 -0.08 2.14
C LYS A 108 5.48 1.14 1.79
N SER A 109 5.57 2.10 2.72
CA SER A 109 6.52 3.23 2.60
C SER A 109 6.43 3.94 1.22
N PHE A 110 7.47 3.88 0.41
CA PHE A 110 7.51 4.42 -0.94
C PHE A 110 6.29 4.01 -1.78
N GLY A 111 5.89 2.74 -1.72
CA GLY A 111 4.74 2.23 -2.46
C GLY A 111 3.43 2.91 -2.07
N GLY A 112 3.19 3.12 -0.77
CA GLY A 112 2.01 3.83 -0.26
C GLY A 112 2.01 5.30 -0.64
N ARG A 113 3.18 5.95 -0.56
CA ARG A 113 3.29 7.35 -0.98
C ARG A 113 3.03 7.52 -2.48
N MET A 114 3.52 6.59 -3.33
CA MET A 114 3.23 6.65 -4.77
C MET A 114 1.75 6.36 -5.07
N ALA A 115 1.10 5.47 -4.28
CA ALA A 115 -0.35 5.25 -4.37
C ALA A 115 -1.14 6.53 -4.10
N SER A 116 -0.81 7.26 -3.02
CA SER A 116 -1.50 8.50 -2.69
C SER A 116 -1.32 9.57 -3.77
N MET A 117 -0.14 9.66 -4.38
CA MET A 117 0.10 10.57 -5.50
C MET A 117 -0.72 10.18 -6.74
N ALA A 118 -0.78 8.88 -7.07
CA ALA A 118 -1.60 8.39 -8.18
C ALA A 118 -3.09 8.69 -7.96
N VAL A 119 -3.61 8.53 -6.73
CA VAL A 119 -4.99 8.87 -6.39
C VAL A 119 -5.23 10.39 -6.48
N ALA A 120 -4.30 11.19 -5.99
CA ALA A 120 -4.38 12.65 -6.12
C ALA A 120 -4.37 13.13 -7.58
N GLU A 121 -3.76 12.36 -8.50
CA GLU A 121 -3.75 12.59 -9.94
C GLU A 121 -4.93 11.92 -10.67
N GLY A 122 -5.89 11.31 -9.94
CA GLY A 122 -7.15 10.81 -10.51
C GLY A 122 -7.26 9.28 -10.62
N MET A 123 -6.34 8.49 -10.08
CA MET A 123 -6.54 7.03 -10.00
C MET A 123 -7.79 6.70 -9.17
N PRO A 124 -8.78 5.96 -9.72
CA PRO A 124 -10.10 5.83 -9.09
C PRO A 124 -10.13 4.73 -8.01
N ALA A 125 -9.21 4.78 -7.04
CA ALA A 125 -9.22 3.86 -5.92
C ALA A 125 -10.39 4.16 -4.97
N ALA A 126 -10.98 3.10 -4.40
CA ALA A 126 -12.05 3.22 -3.42
C ALA A 126 -11.57 3.76 -2.07
N GLY A 127 -10.29 3.63 -1.79
CA GLY A 127 -9.60 4.15 -0.61
C GLY A 127 -8.15 3.70 -0.58
N LEU A 128 -7.44 4.14 0.44
CA LEU A 128 -6.00 3.96 0.61
C LEU A 128 -5.69 3.30 1.95
N VAL A 129 -4.76 2.33 1.94
CA VAL A 129 -4.20 1.71 3.16
C VAL A 129 -2.69 1.88 3.15
N PHE A 130 -2.16 2.64 4.06
CA PHE A 130 -0.73 2.90 4.17
C PHE A 130 -0.09 2.00 5.23
N LEU A 131 1.01 1.38 4.86
CA LEU A 131 1.82 0.52 5.73
C LEU A 131 3.15 1.22 6.02
N GLY A 132 3.17 2.11 7.02
CA GLY A 132 4.30 2.97 7.34
C GLY A 132 4.49 4.08 6.30
N TYR A 133 3.70 5.15 6.38
CA TYR A 133 3.74 6.26 5.41
C TYR A 133 4.92 7.20 5.67
N PRO A 134 5.82 7.43 4.68
CA PRO A 134 6.98 8.29 4.89
C PRO A 134 6.62 9.76 4.65
N LEU A 135 6.24 10.48 5.69
CA LEU A 135 5.86 11.89 5.60
C LEU A 135 7.01 12.82 5.17
N HIS A 136 8.26 12.41 5.34
CA HIS A 136 9.42 13.21 4.93
C HIS A 136 10.57 12.36 4.41
N PRO A 137 11.58 12.93 3.72
CA PRO A 137 12.81 12.23 3.34
C PRO A 137 13.63 11.83 4.58
N PRO A 138 14.46 10.78 4.48
CA PRO A 138 15.39 10.44 5.54
C PRO A 138 16.19 11.65 6.07
N GLY A 139 16.17 11.85 7.40
CA GLY A 139 16.94 12.91 8.06
C GLY A 139 16.48 14.35 7.76
N LYS A 140 15.25 14.54 7.20
CA LYS A 140 14.72 15.87 6.87
C LYS A 140 13.27 16.01 7.32
N PRO A 141 12.98 15.94 8.63
CA PRO A 141 11.61 16.02 9.15
C PRO A 141 10.92 17.37 8.85
N GLU A 142 11.70 18.43 8.62
CA GLU A 142 11.18 19.74 8.22
C GLU A 142 10.63 19.79 6.78
N ARG A 143 10.87 18.73 5.98
CA ARG A 143 10.41 18.65 4.58
C ARG A 143 9.23 17.71 4.44
N VAL A 144 8.13 18.05 5.09
CA VAL A 144 6.90 17.25 5.02
C VAL A 144 6.37 17.17 3.58
N ARG A 145 5.84 16.02 3.20
CA ARG A 145 5.37 15.68 1.84
C ARG A 145 3.90 15.27 1.90
N ASP A 146 3.06 16.16 2.30
CA ASP A 146 1.65 15.94 2.63
C ASP A 146 0.65 16.70 1.74
N GLU A 147 1.10 17.71 0.99
CA GLU A 147 0.22 18.63 0.24
C GLU A 147 -0.80 17.90 -0.64
N HIS A 148 -0.38 16.86 -1.37
CA HIS A 148 -1.25 16.09 -2.26
C HIS A 148 -2.32 15.28 -1.52
N LEU A 149 -2.08 14.92 -0.23
CA LEU A 149 -3.04 14.17 0.57
C LEU A 149 -4.34 14.95 0.79
N TYR A 150 -4.25 16.25 0.90
CA TYR A 150 -5.41 17.11 1.22
C TYR A 150 -6.43 17.21 0.07
N GLY A 151 -6.01 16.91 -1.16
CA GLY A 151 -6.89 16.83 -2.33
C GLY A 151 -7.58 15.47 -2.52
N ILE A 152 -7.18 14.45 -1.73
CA ILE A 152 -7.74 13.10 -1.84
C ILE A 152 -9.10 13.05 -1.15
N GLY A 153 -10.14 12.66 -1.90
CA GLY A 153 -11.53 12.59 -1.42
C GLY A 153 -11.95 11.22 -0.88
N VAL A 154 -11.09 10.19 -0.98
CA VAL A 154 -11.40 8.83 -0.53
C VAL A 154 -10.84 8.56 0.87
N PRO A 155 -11.39 7.58 1.62
CA PRO A 155 -10.91 7.24 2.95
C PRO A 155 -9.47 6.72 2.93
N MET A 156 -8.70 7.08 3.96
CA MET A 156 -7.29 6.73 4.12
C MET A 156 -7.03 6.10 5.50
N LEU A 157 -6.47 4.90 5.52
CA LEU A 157 -5.98 4.26 6.73
C LEU A 157 -4.46 4.40 6.81
N PHE A 158 -3.98 4.99 7.89
CA PHE A 158 -2.57 5.04 8.25
C PHE A 158 -2.29 3.98 9.30
N ILE A 159 -1.61 2.89 8.92
CA ILE A 159 -1.06 1.92 9.87
C ILE A 159 0.39 2.35 10.10
N GLU A 160 0.68 2.86 11.32
CA GLU A 160 1.96 3.49 11.62
C GLU A 160 2.59 2.93 12.90
N GLY A 161 3.89 2.68 12.84
CA GLY A 161 4.63 2.33 14.06
C GLY A 161 4.83 3.56 14.95
N THR A 162 4.55 3.45 16.26
CA THR A 162 4.70 4.59 17.20
C THR A 162 6.15 5.07 17.38
N ARG A 163 7.12 4.34 16.80
CA ARG A 163 8.54 4.69 16.75
C ARG A 163 9.06 4.86 15.33
N ASP A 164 8.18 5.06 14.37
CA ASP A 164 8.58 5.31 12.99
C ASP A 164 9.25 6.69 12.88
N PRO A 165 10.55 6.77 12.51
CA PRO A 165 11.22 8.05 12.38
C PRO A 165 10.74 8.88 11.18
N PHE A 166 9.94 8.31 10.25
CA PHE A 166 9.37 9.01 9.10
C PHE A 166 7.98 9.58 9.35
N ALA A 167 7.36 9.24 10.47
CA ALA A 167 5.99 9.63 10.84
C ALA A 167 5.88 9.76 12.37
N THR A 168 6.77 10.56 12.99
CA THR A 168 6.66 10.83 14.43
C THR A 168 5.36 11.60 14.74
N ALA A 169 4.86 11.53 15.95
CA ALA A 169 3.62 12.18 16.34
C ALA A 169 3.65 13.69 16.01
N GLU A 170 4.80 14.35 16.21
CA GLU A 170 4.96 15.79 15.91
C GLU A 170 4.73 16.12 14.43
N VAL A 171 5.00 15.16 13.52
CA VAL A 171 4.81 15.34 12.08
C VAL A 171 3.47 14.79 11.62
N LEU A 172 3.02 13.64 12.17
CA LEU A 172 1.82 12.94 11.74
C LEU A 172 0.53 13.61 12.24
N ASP A 173 0.48 13.99 13.52
CA ASP A 173 -0.75 14.52 14.13
C ASP A 173 -1.30 15.78 13.41
N PRO A 174 -0.46 16.78 13.04
CA PRO A 174 -0.95 17.92 12.26
C PRO A 174 -1.52 17.52 10.89
N VAL A 175 -0.94 16.51 10.23
CA VAL A 175 -1.43 15.99 8.94
C VAL A 175 -2.78 15.34 9.10
N LEU A 176 -2.92 14.44 10.10
CA LEU A 176 -4.20 13.77 10.39
C LEU A 176 -5.30 14.78 10.78
N ALA A 177 -4.97 15.75 11.63
CA ALA A 177 -5.92 16.80 12.03
C ALA A 177 -6.44 17.59 10.80
N LYS A 178 -5.58 17.86 9.83
CA LYS A 178 -5.98 18.56 8.59
C LYS A 178 -6.76 17.67 7.62
N LEU A 179 -6.52 16.37 7.63
CA LEU A 179 -7.29 15.40 6.82
C LEU A 179 -8.69 15.17 7.40
N GLY A 180 -8.86 15.31 8.72
CA GLY A 180 -10.13 15.12 9.41
C GLY A 180 -10.68 13.68 9.22
N ASP A 181 -11.99 13.56 9.06
CA ASP A 181 -12.70 12.28 8.98
C ASP A 181 -12.29 11.38 7.79
N ARG A 182 -11.49 11.90 6.87
CA ARG A 182 -10.95 11.11 5.76
C ARG A 182 -9.76 10.23 6.15
N ALA A 183 -9.14 10.47 7.30
CA ALA A 183 -7.97 9.74 7.77
C ALA A 183 -8.25 9.01 9.08
N THR A 184 -7.96 7.72 9.09
CA THR A 184 -7.96 6.88 10.29
C THR A 184 -6.53 6.48 10.61
N LEU A 185 -6.11 6.63 11.87
CA LEU A 185 -4.83 6.15 12.36
C LEU A 185 -5.00 4.83 13.11
N TYR A 186 -4.19 3.84 12.76
CA TYR A 186 -3.98 2.63 13.56
C TYR A 186 -2.52 2.59 14.03
N PRO A 187 -2.23 2.93 15.30
CA PRO A 187 -0.88 2.90 15.84
C PRO A 187 -0.46 1.46 16.14
N VAL A 188 0.72 1.08 15.66
CA VAL A 188 1.39 -0.18 16.04
C VAL A 188 2.37 0.13 17.15
N GLU A 189 2.02 -0.23 18.37
CA GLU A 189 2.75 0.15 19.57
C GLU A 189 4.17 -0.40 19.59
N GLY A 190 5.15 0.47 19.81
CA GLY A 190 6.58 0.14 19.81
C GLY A 190 7.18 -0.21 18.44
N GLY A 191 6.37 -0.22 17.38
CA GLY A 191 6.81 -0.53 16.02
C GLY A 191 7.64 0.59 15.41
N GLY A 192 8.71 0.22 14.69
CA GLY A 192 9.48 1.10 13.82
C GLY A 192 8.87 1.22 12.42
N HIS A 193 9.64 1.74 11.45
CA HIS A 193 9.18 1.93 10.08
C HIS A 193 8.72 0.65 9.37
N SER A 194 9.26 -0.50 9.71
CA SER A 194 8.82 -1.81 9.20
C SER A 194 8.06 -2.62 10.26
N PHE A 195 7.54 -1.93 11.28
CA PHE A 195 6.77 -2.51 12.38
C PHE A 195 7.56 -3.46 13.27
N GLU A 196 8.89 -3.43 13.14
CA GLU A 196 9.79 -4.17 14.03
C GLU A 196 9.77 -3.56 15.44
N THR A 197 9.73 -4.42 16.46
CA THR A 197 9.82 -4.01 17.86
C THR A 197 11.21 -4.32 18.41
N ARG A 198 11.74 -3.42 19.27
CA ARG A 198 13.07 -3.61 19.89
C ARG A 198 13.10 -4.92 20.69
N GLY A 199 14.16 -5.70 20.46
CA GLY A 199 14.41 -6.95 21.21
C GLY A 199 13.66 -8.18 20.67
N ALA A 200 12.77 -8.04 19.70
CA ALA A 200 12.07 -9.15 19.07
C ALA A 200 12.46 -9.27 17.59
N LYS A 201 13.21 -10.32 17.26
CA LYS A 201 13.43 -10.68 15.86
C LYS A 201 12.25 -11.52 15.39
N ARG A 202 11.34 -10.91 14.63
CA ARG A 202 10.14 -11.56 14.10
C ARG A 202 10.26 -11.76 12.59
N ASP A 203 9.61 -12.78 12.06
CA ASP A 203 9.51 -12.96 10.61
C ASP A 203 8.69 -11.78 10.02
N PRO A 204 9.22 -11.07 9.02
CA PRO A 204 8.46 -9.99 8.35
C PRO A 204 7.10 -10.44 7.79
N ARG A 205 6.93 -11.73 7.47
CA ARG A 205 5.63 -12.27 7.03
C ARG A 205 4.59 -12.23 8.13
N GLU A 206 4.99 -12.63 9.35
CA GLU A 206 4.10 -12.63 10.52
C GLU A 206 3.73 -11.22 10.92
N VAL A 207 4.72 -10.33 10.98
CA VAL A 207 4.49 -8.91 11.27
C VAL A 207 3.49 -8.30 10.28
N ALA A 208 3.67 -8.56 8.99
CA ALA A 208 2.77 -8.04 7.95
C ALA A 208 1.37 -8.67 8.03
N ALA A 209 1.27 -9.96 8.36
CA ALA A 209 0.00 -10.67 8.47
C ALA A 209 -0.89 -10.10 9.59
N GLU A 210 -0.31 -9.62 10.68
CA GLU A 210 -1.04 -9.00 11.79
C GLU A 210 -1.72 -7.67 11.41
N LEU A 211 -1.26 -7.02 10.33
CA LEU A 211 -1.84 -5.76 9.85
C LEU A 211 -3.05 -5.98 8.93
N ALA A 212 -3.20 -7.17 8.36
CA ALA A 212 -4.24 -7.47 7.39
C ALA A 212 -5.67 -7.40 7.96
N PRO A 213 -5.98 -7.93 9.16
CA PRO A 213 -7.30 -7.79 9.75
C PRO A 213 -7.73 -6.33 9.94
N VAL A 214 -6.78 -5.45 10.31
CA VAL A 214 -7.03 -4.01 10.48
C VAL A 214 -7.38 -3.37 9.12
N ALA A 215 -6.60 -3.68 8.09
CA ALA A 215 -6.85 -3.20 6.74
C ALA A 215 -8.20 -3.71 6.19
N ALA A 216 -8.51 -4.99 6.38
CA ALA A 216 -9.76 -5.59 5.94
C ALA A 216 -10.97 -4.99 6.66
N ALA A 217 -10.90 -4.80 7.98
CA ALA A 217 -11.96 -4.17 8.77
C ALA A 217 -12.24 -2.74 8.28
N PHE A 218 -11.21 -1.93 8.06
CA PHE A 218 -11.34 -0.60 7.49
C PHE A 218 -11.98 -0.61 6.10
N MET A 219 -11.56 -1.54 5.23
CA MET A 219 -12.15 -1.67 3.91
C MET A 219 -13.63 -2.08 3.97
N HIS A 220 -14.02 -2.95 4.91
CA HIS A 220 -15.43 -3.34 5.13
C HIS A 220 -16.28 -2.18 5.62
N GLU A 221 -15.78 -1.38 6.56
CA GLU A 221 -16.48 -0.19 7.08
C GLU A 221 -16.79 0.81 5.97
N HIS A 222 -15.90 0.95 4.99
CA HIS A 222 -16.05 1.85 3.87
C HIS A 222 -16.51 1.16 2.56
N ALA A 223 -17.00 -0.09 2.63
CA ALA A 223 -17.44 -0.85 1.46
C ALA A 223 -18.80 -0.42 0.93
N SER A 224 -19.63 0.20 1.77
CA SER A 224 -20.94 0.71 1.33
C SER A 224 -20.82 2.01 0.55
N PRO A 225 -21.66 2.23 -0.47
CA PRO A 225 -21.70 3.47 -1.24
C PRO A 225 -22.16 4.65 -0.40
#